data_cb773a0e0f203791fcad5ebb8c289d73
#
_entry.id   cb773a0e0f203791fcad5ebb8c289d73
#
_cell.length_a   1.000
_cell.length_b   1.000
_cell.length_c   1.000
_cell.angle_alpha   90.00
_cell.angle_beta   90.00
_cell.angle_gamma   90.00
#
_symmetry.space_group_name_H-M   'P 1'
#
loop_
_entity.id
_entity.type
_entity.pdbx_description
1 polymer ?
#
loop_
_entity_poly.entity_id
_entity_poly.type
_entity_poly.pdbx_seq_one_letter_code
_entity_poly.pdbx_strand_id
1 'polypeptide(L)'
;MIRRPPRSTPKPSSAASDVYKRQTMEEKKSFLRQTIDLESPNKNIVPVTTSVGVDGKLSVGGCSIEELVKKYDSPLYILDEITLRNSCRAYKKALEKYYPGKSLPIYASKANSSIFMSNLVSSEGLGLDAVSEGELLTALKGGVPNEKIVFHGNNKSDKEIQFAVRNNIKIIVDNDFDLKRLEAISNSLNHDLEIMIRFTPGIECHTHEYIRTGSFDSKFGFGIEYLKILFTKISKTKYLKLKGLHAHIGSQIFELEPHNDLGEIMVKVILDAKKFGHNIEELNVGGGLGIKYTESDDPPSIDEWVKTISNSVVKACQKNNLDFPTLMCEPGRSIVSTAGITIYKIGAFKEIPGIRTYLSVDGGMSDNPRPITYQSNYSACLVSNPHNFNSKNKYTIAGKHCESGDVLFKEIELADCKTGDLICVFGTGAYNNSMSSNYNRIPRPAAILVCDGEAEIIQKRESPFDLIRYDVLPDRFIKQN
;
A
#
# COMPACT_ATOMS: atom_id res chain seq x y z
N MET A 1 26.26 51.97 -40.04
CA MET A 1 25.04 52.30 -39.27
C MET A 1 24.71 51.10 -38.40
N ILE A 2 25.05 51.20 -37.12
CA ILE A 2 24.81 50.11 -36.15
C ILE A 2 23.48 50.42 -35.44
N ARG A 3 22.46 49.56 -35.61
CA ARG A 3 21.16 49.68 -34.91
C ARG A 3 21.31 49.22 -33.49
N ARG A 4 20.91 50.04 -32.52
CA ARG A 4 20.82 49.73 -31.09
C ARG A 4 19.66 48.76 -30.82
N PRO A 5 19.77 47.82 -29.82
CA PRO A 5 18.67 46.95 -29.41
C PRO A 5 17.61 47.73 -28.62
N PRO A 6 16.34 47.24 -28.58
CA PRO A 6 15.25 47.91 -27.91
C PRO A 6 15.36 47.83 -26.37
N ARG A 7 14.84 48.87 -25.72
CA ARG A 7 14.85 49.10 -24.27
C ARG A 7 14.09 48.02 -23.51
N SER A 8 14.61 47.69 -22.33
CA SER A 8 14.06 46.79 -21.32
C SER A 8 12.64 47.16 -20.91
N THR A 9 11.80 46.11 -20.74
CA THR A 9 10.48 46.17 -20.09
C THR A 9 10.57 46.69 -18.65
N PRO A 10 9.57 47.46 -18.17
CA PRO A 10 9.56 47.98 -16.80
C PRO A 10 9.46 46.84 -15.79
N LYS A 11 10.22 46.92 -14.69
CA LYS A 11 10.08 46.04 -13.54
C LYS A 11 8.70 46.26 -12.91
N PRO A 12 8.00 45.16 -12.44
CA PRO A 12 6.75 45.36 -11.71
C PRO A 12 6.98 46.16 -10.43
N SER A 13 6.02 47.04 -10.12
CA SER A 13 6.10 47.93 -8.96
C SER A 13 6.17 47.16 -7.65
N SER A 14 6.85 47.72 -6.64
CA SER A 14 6.98 47.19 -5.29
C SER A 14 5.64 46.85 -4.64
N ALA A 15 4.56 47.57 -4.99
CA ALA A 15 3.20 47.30 -4.52
C ALA A 15 2.65 45.94 -4.99
N ALA A 16 2.97 45.51 -6.24
CA ALA A 16 2.55 44.21 -6.75
C ALA A 16 3.30 43.04 -6.05
N SER A 17 4.58 43.23 -5.68
CA SER A 17 5.36 42.27 -4.92
C SER A 17 4.90 42.16 -3.47
N ASP A 18 4.39 43.25 -2.88
CA ASP A 18 3.87 43.26 -1.51
C ASP A 18 2.45 42.66 -1.40
N VAL A 19 1.62 42.81 -2.44
CA VAL A 19 0.32 42.14 -2.55
C VAL A 19 0.53 40.62 -2.75
N TYR A 20 1.49 40.23 -3.61
CA TYR A 20 1.85 38.85 -3.83
C TYR A 20 2.46 38.19 -2.55
N LYS A 21 3.29 38.94 -1.80
CA LYS A 21 3.81 38.50 -0.50
C LYS A 21 2.75 38.46 0.60
N ARG A 22 1.74 39.35 0.54
CA ARG A 22 0.61 39.27 1.49
C ARG A 22 -0.37 38.15 1.18
N GLN A 23 -0.55 37.77 -0.08
CA GLN A 23 -1.34 36.58 -0.49
C GLN A 23 -0.64 35.25 -0.17
N THR A 24 0.69 35.24 0.03
CA THR A 24 1.45 34.04 0.45
C THR A 24 1.61 33.93 1.99
N MET A 25 1.07 34.88 2.75
CA MET A 25 0.90 34.78 4.21
C MET A 25 -0.53 34.39 4.62
N GLU A 26 -1.30 33.70 3.77
CA GLU A 26 -2.37 32.87 4.30
C GLU A 26 -1.70 31.84 5.22
N GLU A 27 -2.09 31.87 6.51
CA GLU A 27 -1.66 30.89 7.50
C GLU A 27 -1.70 29.50 6.86
N LYS A 28 -0.55 28.82 6.74
CA LYS A 28 -0.51 27.41 6.34
C LYS A 28 -1.40 26.67 7.31
N LYS A 29 -2.65 26.41 6.91
CA LYS A 29 -3.57 25.64 7.73
C LYS A 29 -2.95 24.27 7.93
N SER A 30 -2.69 23.90 9.17
CA SER A 30 -2.23 22.57 9.54
C SER A 30 -3.09 21.51 8.84
N PHE A 31 -2.48 20.49 8.21
CA PHE A 31 -3.22 19.35 7.64
C PHE A 31 -4.11 18.65 8.69
N LEU A 32 -3.82 18.81 9.99
CA LEU A 32 -4.65 18.35 11.11
C LEU A 32 -5.95 19.14 11.28
N ARG A 33 -6.09 20.30 10.63
CA ARG A 33 -7.32 21.12 10.64
C ARG A 33 -8.16 20.94 9.38
N GLN A 34 -7.75 20.05 8.47
CA GLN A 34 -8.54 19.72 7.28
C GLN A 34 -9.79 18.93 7.68
N THR A 35 -10.85 19.04 6.89
CA THR A 35 -12.04 18.22 7.06
C THR A 35 -11.67 16.76 6.80
N ILE A 36 -11.98 15.89 7.75
CA ILE A 36 -11.74 14.46 7.65
C ILE A 36 -12.81 13.82 6.77
N ASP A 37 -12.38 13.11 5.73
CA ASP A 37 -13.26 12.29 4.90
C ASP A 37 -13.39 10.90 5.54
N LEU A 38 -14.58 10.61 6.09
CA LEU A 38 -14.88 9.33 6.74
C LEU A 38 -15.22 8.21 5.74
N GLU A 39 -15.70 8.57 4.55
CA GLU A 39 -16.14 7.63 3.52
C GLU A 39 -15.00 7.25 2.57
N SER A 40 -13.97 8.08 2.49
CA SER A 40 -12.80 7.85 1.65
C SER A 40 -11.50 8.18 2.39
N PRO A 41 -11.10 7.36 3.39
CA PRO A 41 -9.94 7.65 4.23
C PRO A 41 -8.62 7.85 3.46
N ASN A 42 -8.51 7.31 2.23
CA ASN A 42 -7.35 7.53 1.36
C ASN A 42 -7.11 9.00 0.97
N LYS A 43 -8.12 9.86 1.10
CA LYS A 43 -8.01 11.31 0.88
C LYS A 43 -7.48 12.08 2.09
N ASN A 44 -7.34 11.44 3.24
CA ASN A 44 -6.79 12.04 4.45
C ASN A 44 -5.29 11.76 4.57
N ILE A 45 -4.55 12.69 5.18
CA ILE A 45 -3.17 12.46 5.61
C ILE A 45 -3.14 11.65 6.90
N VAL A 46 -4.12 11.87 7.77
CA VAL A 46 -4.18 11.34 9.14
C VAL A 46 -5.29 10.30 9.29
N PRO A 47 -5.20 9.37 10.25
CA PRO A 47 -6.31 8.50 10.62
C PRO A 47 -7.58 9.30 10.93
N VAL A 48 -8.76 8.75 10.63
CA VAL A 48 -10.03 9.48 10.78
C VAL A 48 -10.37 9.84 12.23
N THR A 49 -9.79 9.14 13.20
CA THR A 49 -9.98 9.39 14.63
C THR A 49 -8.93 10.33 15.24
N THR A 50 -8.04 10.88 14.41
CA THR A 50 -6.99 11.79 14.88
C THR A 50 -7.61 13.04 15.50
N SER A 51 -7.17 13.38 16.68
CA SER A 51 -7.62 14.57 17.43
C SER A 51 -6.47 15.21 18.19
N VAL A 52 -6.66 16.47 18.54
CA VAL A 52 -5.75 17.19 19.43
C VAL A 52 -6.54 17.54 20.68
N GLY A 53 -6.07 17.04 21.82
CA GLY A 53 -6.72 17.23 23.11
C GLY A 53 -6.68 18.70 23.57
N VAL A 54 -7.41 18.99 24.65
CA VAL A 54 -7.41 20.33 25.29
C VAL A 54 -6.03 20.72 25.83
N ASP A 55 -5.18 19.74 26.09
CA ASP A 55 -3.77 19.89 26.48
C ASP A 55 -2.84 20.17 25.28
N GLY A 56 -3.40 20.29 24.07
CA GLY A 56 -2.68 20.54 22.82
C GLY A 56 -1.94 19.34 22.25
N LYS A 57 -2.14 18.12 22.79
CA LYS A 57 -1.39 16.91 22.40
C LYS A 57 -2.18 16.02 21.44
N LEU A 58 -1.42 15.28 20.62
CA LEU A 58 -1.97 14.39 19.61
C LEU A 58 -2.53 13.10 20.21
N SER A 59 -3.72 12.71 19.75
CA SER A 59 -4.39 11.45 20.07
C SER A 59 -4.92 10.78 18.81
N VAL A 60 -4.99 9.45 18.81
CA VAL A 60 -5.58 8.62 17.74
C VAL A 60 -6.35 7.48 18.37
N GLY A 61 -7.54 7.17 17.85
CA GLY A 61 -8.42 6.14 18.40
C GLY A 61 -8.86 6.42 19.84
N GLY A 62 -8.92 7.69 20.26
CA GLY A 62 -9.20 8.08 21.64
C GLY A 62 -8.02 7.92 22.60
N CYS A 63 -6.84 7.44 22.13
CA CYS A 63 -5.66 7.18 22.95
C CYS A 63 -4.64 8.32 22.81
N SER A 64 -4.10 8.81 23.95
CA SER A 64 -2.96 9.74 23.95
C SER A 64 -1.69 9.06 23.45
N ILE A 65 -1.05 9.64 22.44
CA ILE A 65 0.20 9.08 21.88
C ILE A 65 1.33 9.02 22.93
N GLU A 66 1.42 10.02 23.81
CA GLU A 66 2.43 10.01 24.88
C GLU A 66 2.23 8.84 25.85
N GLU A 67 0.98 8.54 26.24
CA GLU A 67 0.68 7.41 27.14
C GLU A 67 0.93 6.07 26.45
N LEU A 68 0.62 5.96 25.14
CA LEU A 68 0.95 4.77 24.37
C LEU A 68 2.46 4.51 24.32
N VAL A 69 3.28 5.55 24.10
CA VAL A 69 4.74 5.40 24.10
C VAL A 69 5.30 5.07 25.48
N LYS A 70 4.72 5.61 26.56
CA LYS A 70 5.11 5.20 27.92
C LYS A 70 4.84 3.73 28.17
N LYS A 71 3.75 3.18 27.63
CA LYS A 71 3.35 1.79 27.84
C LYS A 71 4.06 0.80 26.91
N TYR A 72 4.30 1.17 25.66
CA TYR A 72 4.76 0.26 24.60
C TYR A 72 6.14 0.59 24.05
N ASP A 73 6.76 1.72 24.51
CA ASP A 73 8.03 2.27 24.05
C ASP A 73 8.01 2.70 22.56
N SER A 74 9.11 3.30 22.07
CA SER A 74 9.32 3.72 20.69
C SER A 74 10.53 3.02 20.05
N PRO A 75 10.66 2.93 18.72
CA PRO A 75 9.66 3.27 17.72
C PRO A 75 8.39 2.42 17.87
N LEU A 76 7.23 2.97 17.50
CA LEU A 76 5.95 2.30 17.67
C LEU A 76 5.07 2.45 16.43
N TYR A 77 4.57 1.34 15.87
CA TYR A 77 3.52 1.37 14.87
C TYR A 77 2.16 1.40 15.56
N ILE A 78 1.29 2.29 15.12
CA ILE A 78 -0.08 2.40 15.62
C ILE A 78 -1.04 2.30 14.43
N LEU A 79 -2.01 1.40 14.52
CA LEU A 79 -3.09 1.27 13.53
C LEU A 79 -4.41 1.72 14.16
N ASP A 80 -5.16 2.56 13.47
CA ASP A 80 -6.50 3.01 13.84
C ASP A 80 -7.56 2.08 13.24
N GLU A 81 -8.27 1.35 14.10
CA GLU A 81 -9.28 0.37 13.66
C GLU A 81 -10.42 1.00 12.88
N ILE A 82 -10.89 2.15 13.32
CA ILE A 82 -12.02 2.84 12.67
C ILE A 82 -11.66 3.22 11.23
N THR A 83 -10.46 3.75 11.01
CA THR A 83 -9.97 4.07 9.65
C THR A 83 -9.88 2.81 8.78
N LEU A 84 -9.37 1.70 9.31
CA LEU A 84 -9.29 0.42 8.58
C LEU A 84 -10.67 -0.07 8.15
N ARG A 85 -11.62 -0.12 9.08
CA ARG A 85 -12.98 -0.59 8.81
C ARG A 85 -13.73 0.32 7.84
N ASN A 86 -13.58 1.64 7.98
CA ASN A 86 -14.18 2.60 7.05
C ASN A 86 -13.66 2.38 5.62
N SER A 87 -12.37 2.17 5.45
CA SER A 87 -11.77 1.89 4.14
C SER A 87 -12.31 0.58 3.52
N CYS A 88 -12.40 -0.50 4.30
CA CYS A 88 -12.98 -1.77 3.84
C CYS A 88 -14.44 -1.62 3.41
N ARG A 89 -15.24 -0.96 4.25
CA ARG A 89 -16.67 -0.70 4.00
C ARG A 89 -16.90 0.20 2.81
N ALA A 90 -16.04 1.21 2.58
CA ALA A 90 -16.12 2.09 1.42
C ALA A 90 -16.03 1.30 0.11
N TYR A 91 -15.07 0.38 -0.02
CA TYR A 91 -14.97 -0.49 -1.20
C TYR A 91 -16.20 -1.35 -1.41
N LYS A 92 -16.72 -2.00 -0.35
CA LYS A 92 -17.93 -2.83 -0.46
C LYS A 92 -19.13 -2.02 -0.90
N LYS A 93 -19.42 -0.92 -0.21
CA LYS A 93 -20.54 -0.03 -0.52
C LYS A 93 -20.48 0.50 -1.95
N ALA A 94 -19.29 0.93 -2.41
CA ALA A 94 -19.13 1.45 -3.76
C ALA A 94 -19.33 0.35 -4.82
N LEU A 95 -18.81 -0.87 -4.61
CA LEU A 95 -19.06 -1.99 -5.52
C LEU A 95 -20.55 -2.37 -5.57
N GLU A 96 -21.23 -2.48 -4.43
CA GLU A 96 -22.66 -2.73 -4.34
C GLU A 96 -23.49 -1.65 -5.04
N LYS A 97 -23.05 -0.40 -4.98
CA LYS A 97 -23.74 0.76 -5.59
C LYS A 97 -23.58 0.81 -7.11
N TYR A 98 -22.41 0.49 -7.65
CA TYR A 98 -22.09 0.76 -9.05
C TYR A 98 -21.99 -0.49 -9.94
N TYR A 99 -21.86 -1.68 -9.34
CA TYR A 99 -21.72 -2.92 -10.09
C TYR A 99 -22.95 -3.82 -9.91
N PRO A 100 -23.71 -4.12 -10.98
CA PRO A 100 -24.97 -4.89 -10.86
C PRO A 100 -24.73 -6.41 -10.71
N GLY A 101 -23.50 -6.91 -10.98
CA GLY A 101 -23.12 -8.30 -10.80
C GLY A 101 -22.57 -8.59 -9.40
N LYS A 102 -22.10 -9.81 -9.21
CA LYS A 102 -21.35 -10.18 -7.97
C LYS A 102 -20.04 -9.42 -7.91
N SER A 103 -19.60 -9.05 -6.71
CA SER A 103 -18.32 -8.37 -6.51
C SER A 103 -17.64 -8.81 -5.23
N LEU A 104 -16.30 -8.73 -5.21
CA LEU A 104 -15.48 -9.09 -4.04
C LEU A 104 -14.24 -8.20 -4.01
N PRO A 105 -14.13 -7.24 -3.08
CA PRO A 105 -12.85 -6.60 -2.82
C PRO A 105 -11.91 -7.56 -2.11
N ILE A 106 -10.66 -7.62 -2.56
CA ILE A 106 -9.59 -8.52 -2.06
C ILE A 106 -8.50 -7.65 -1.47
N TYR A 107 -8.17 -7.81 -0.20
CA TYR A 107 -7.10 -7.04 0.41
C TYR A 107 -5.73 -7.51 -0.08
N ALA A 108 -4.92 -6.59 -0.62
CA ALA A 108 -3.54 -6.86 -1.01
C ALA A 108 -2.64 -7.00 0.22
N SER A 109 -2.41 -8.24 0.68
CA SER A 109 -1.75 -8.54 1.97
C SER A 109 -0.34 -7.98 2.09
N LYS A 110 0.39 -7.87 0.97
CA LYS A 110 1.74 -7.26 0.92
C LYS A 110 1.80 -5.85 1.53
N ALA A 111 0.67 -5.14 1.59
CA ALA A 111 0.63 -3.80 2.19
C ALA A 111 0.85 -3.84 3.71
N ASN A 112 0.24 -4.81 4.40
CA ASN A 112 0.50 -5.15 5.80
C ASN A 112 0.06 -6.60 6.03
N SER A 113 1.03 -7.52 6.07
CA SER A 113 0.78 -8.97 6.14
C SER A 113 0.84 -9.46 7.59
N SER A 114 -0.13 -9.09 8.40
CA SER A 114 -0.28 -9.57 9.78
C SER A 114 -1.53 -10.44 9.94
N ILE A 115 -1.52 -11.35 10.94
CA ILE A 115 -2.69 -12.18 11.30
C ILE A 115 -3.88 -11.27 11.64
N PHE A 116 -3.62 -10.17 12.36
CA PHE A 116 -4.64 -9.18 12.70
C PHE A 116 -5.29 -8.58 11.44
N MET A 117 -4.49 -8.10 10.48
CA MET A 117 -5.03 -7.53 9.24
C MET A 117 -5.84 -8.55 8.44
N SER A 118 -5.36 -9.80 8.37
CA SER A 118 -6.10 -10.89 7.71
C SER A 118 -7.46 -11.12 8.37
N ASN A 119 -7.51 -11.11 9.70
CA ASN A 119 -8.75 -11.27 10.47
C ASN A 119 -9.69 -10.07 10.26
N LEU A 120 -9.18 -8.84 10.36
CA LEU A 120 -9.98 -7.63 10.22
C LEU A 120 -10.64 -7.57 8.83
N VAL A 121 -9.88 -7.73 7.75
CA VAL A 121 -10.42 -7.66 6.38
C VAL A 121 -11.43 -8.79 6.12
N SER A 122 -11.17 -9.99 6.65
CA SER A 122 -12.12 -11.11 6.59
C SER A 122 -13.42 -10.80 7.34
N SER A 123 -13.33 -10.20 8.53
CA SER A 123 -14.51 -9.78 9.32
C SER A 123 -15.37 -8.73 8.63
N GLU A 124 -14.77 -7.88 7.79
CA GLU A 124 -15.46 -6.91 6.95
C GLU A 124 -15.97 -7.53 5.63
N GLY A 125 -15.71 -8.84 5.41
CA GLY A 125 -16.21 -9.62 4.28
C GLY A 125 -15.34 -9.58 3.03
N LEU A 126 -14.14 -8.99 3.09
CA LEU A 126 -13.18 -8.97 2.00
C LEU A 126 -12.50 -10.34 1.81
N GLY A 127 -11.94 -10.56 0.61
CA GLY A 127 -10.95 -11.61 0.37
C GLY A 127 -9.54 -11.10 0.69
N LEU A 128 -8.51 -11.93 0.37
CA LEU A 128 -7.12 -11.60 0.58
C LEU A 128 -6.26 -12.18 -0.54
N ASP A 129 -5.32 -11.39 -1.08
CA ASP A 129 -4.26 -11.90 -1.94
C ASP A 129 -3.03 -12.33 -1.12
N ALA A 130 -2.32 -13.32 -1.62
CA ALA A 130 -1.08 -13.81 -1.03
C ALA A 130 -0.08 -14.16 -2.12
N VAL A 131 1.23 -14.06 -1.84
CA VAL A 131 2.30 -14.34 -2.80
C VAL A 131 3.30 -15.40 -2.33
N SER A 132 3.11 -15.96 -1.14
CA SER A 132 3.99 -16.97 -0.54
C SER A 132 3.22 -17.91 0.40
N GLU A 133 3.81 -19.07 0.70
CA GLU A 133 3.27 -19.98 1.74
C GLU A 133 3.10 -19.27 3.09
N GLY A 134 4.03 -18.36 3.43
CA GLY A 134 3.94 -17.58 4.67
C GLY A 134 2.70 -16.69 4.73
N GLU A 135 2.39 -15.98 3.63
CA GLU A 135 1.17 -15.17 3.55
C GLU A 135 -0.09 -16.03 3.49
N LEU A 136 -0.07 -17.18 2.79
CA LEU A 136 -1.18 -18.12 2.79
C LEU A 136 -1.49 -18.64 4.21
N LEU A 137 -0.46 -19.04 4.97
CA LEU A 137 -0.60 -19.46 6.36
C LEU A 137 -1.12 -18.33 7.26
N THR A 138 -0.66 -17.09 7.02
CA THR A 138 -1.12 -15.91 7.73
C THR A 138 -2.60 -15.64 7.48
N ALA A 139 -3.05 -15.73 6.21
CA ALA A 139 -4.45 -15.58 5.83
C ALA A 139 -5.34 -16.63 6.50
N LEU A 140 -4.96 -17.91 6.41
CA LEU A 140 -5.70 -19.02 7.03
C LEU A 140 -5.74 -18.87 8.55
N LYS A 141 -4.63 -18.50 9.18
CA LYS A 141 -4.55 -18.25 10.63
C LYS A 141 -5.42 -17.07 11.06
N GLY A 142 -5.56 -16.06 10.19
CA GLY A 142 -6.46 -14.92 10.38
C GLY A 142 -7.94 -15.25 10.14
N GLY A 143 -8.27 -16.48 9.69
CA GLY A 143 -9.64 -16.91 9.47
C GLY A 143 -10.24 -16.45 8.14
N VAL A 144 -9.41 -16.14 7.13
CA VAL A 144 -9.90 -15.86 5.79
C VAL A 144 -10.40 -17.15 5.15
N PRO A 145 -11.67 -17.22 4.64
CA PRO A 145 -12.16 -18.40 3.94
C PRO A 145 -11.32 -18.71 2.70
N ASN A 146 -11.02 -20.00 2.50
CA ASN A 146 -10.11 -20.45 1.43
C ASN A 146 -10.53 -19.97 0.04
N GLU A 147 -11.84 -19.98 -0.25
CA GLU A 147 -12.43 -19.54 -1.52
C GLU A 147 -12.32 -18.04 -1.76
N LYS A 148 -11.98 -17.26 -0.72
CA LYS A 148 -11.72 -15.82 -0.81
C LYS A 148 -10.22 -15.47 -0.83
N ILE A 149 -9.35 -16.47 -0.83
CA ILE A 149 -7.89 -16.28 -0.95
C ILE A 149 -7.50 -16.45 -2.41
N VAL A 150 -6.64 -15.54 -2.89
CA VAL A 150 -6.09 -15.58 -4.24
C VAL A 150 -4.57 -15.65 -4.16
N PHE A 151 -3.97 -16.67 -4.78
CA PHE A 151 -2.53 -16.88 -4.72
C PHE A 151 -1.82 -16.37 -5.97
N HIS A 152 -1.05 -15.32 -5.80
CA HIS A 152 -0.22 -14.65 -6.82
C HIS A 152 1.25 -15.10 -6.80
N GLY A 153 2.06 -14.50 -7.66
CA GLY A 153 3.51 -14.66 -7.71
C GLY A 153 4.01 -15.12 -9.06
N ASN A 154 5.16 -14.60 -9.49
CA ASN A 154 5.79 -14.89 -10.78
C ASN A 154 6.80 -16.05 -10.72
N ASN A 155 7.03 -16.63 -9.56
CA ASN A 155 7.93 -17.77 -9.39
C ASN A 155 7.51 -18.61 -8.17
N LYS A 156 6.32 -19.19 -8.24
CA LYS A 156 5.78 -20.07 -7.19
C LYS A 156 6.59 -21.37 -7.13
N SER A 157 6.88 -21.88 -5.95
CA SER A 157 7.50 -23.21 -5.78
C SER A 157 6.45 -24.32 -5.88
N ASP A 158 6.90 -25.55 -6.15
CA ASP A 158 6.00 -26.73 -6.16
C ASP A 158 5.28 -26.92 -4.84
N LYS A 159 5.98 -26.67 -3.74
CA LYS A 159 5.43 -26.77 -2.39
C LYS A 159 4.30 -25.77 -2.18
N GLU A 160 4.48 -24.52 -2.61
CA GLU A 160 3.47 -23.47 -2.51
C GLU A 160 2.25 -23.76 -3.38
N ILE A 161 2.46 -24.22 -4.61
CA ILE A 161 1.36 -24.62 -5.51
C ILE A 161 0.57 -25.80 -4.89
N GLN A 162 1.27 -26.84 -4.41
CA GLN A 162 0.63 -27.97 -3.77
C GLN A 162 -0.14 -27.56 -2.50
N PHE A 163 0.41 -26.63 -1.72
CA PHE A 163 -0.26 -26.09 -0.55
C PHE A 163 -1.56 -25.37 -0.94
N ALA A 164 -1.52 -24.49 -1.97
CA ALA A 164 -2.69 -23.78 -2.46
C ALA A 164 -3.76 -24.76 -3.00
N VAL A 165 -3.37 -25.75 -3.81
CA VAL A 165 -4.27 -26.76 -4.37
C VAL A 165 -4.94 -27.60 -3.26
N ARG A 166 -4.18 -28.08 -2.27
CA ARG A 166 -4.72 -28.87 -1.14
C ARG A 166 -5.73 -28.10 -0.29
N ASN A 167 -5.60 -26.77 -0.25
CA ASN A 167 -6.49 -25.90 0.50
C ASN A 167 -7.60 -25.28 -0.38
N ASN A 168 -7.75 -25.70 -1.65
CA ASN A 168 -8.72 -25.14 -2.60
C ASN A 168 -8.60 -23.62 -2.75
N ILE A 169 -7.38 -23.10 -2.70
CA ILE A 169 -7.10 -21.68 -2.88
C ILE A 169 -6.96 -21.39 -4.37
N LYS A 170 -7.59 -20.32 -4.83
CA LYS A 170 -7.55 -19.88 -6.22
C LYS A 170 -6.15 -19.43 -6.63
N ILE A 171 -5.65 -19.95 -7.76
CA ILE A 171 -4.30 -19.65 -8.23
C ILE A 171 -4.35 -18.76 -9.45
N ILE A 172 -3.58 -17.67 -9.42
CA ILE A 172 -3.31 -16.81 -10.57
C ILE A 172 -2.05 -17.30 -11.27
N VAL A 173 -2.22 -17.74 -12.52
CA VAL A 173 -1.14 -18.18 -13.39
C VAL A 173 -0.46 -16.96 -13.97
N ASP A 174 0.83 -16.82 -13.70
CA ASP A 174 1.62 -15.64 -14.08
C ASP A 174 2.47 -15.89 -15.33
N ASN A 175 2.82 -17.14 -15.61
CA ASN A 175 3.70 -17.53 -16.72
C ASN A 175 3.52 -19.02 -17.14
N ASP A 176 4.16 -19.39 -18.24
CA ASP A 176 4.10 -20.78 -18.77
C ASP A 176 4.66 -21.84 -17.81
N PHE A 177 5.57 -21.47 -16.93
CA PHE A 177 6.14 -22.41 -15.97
C PHE A 177 5.10 -22.79 -14.90
N ASP A 178 4.35 -21.81 -14.40
CA ASP A 178 3.20 -22.05 -13.51
C ASP A 178 2.17 -22.96 -14.19
N LEU A 179 1.82 -22.64 -15.45
CA LEU A 179 0.82 -23.39 -16.21
C LEU A 179 1.17 -24.86 -16.35
N LYS A 180 2.41 -25.17 -16.77
CA LYS A 180 2.89 -26.55 -16.91
C LYS A 180 2.82 -27.34 -15.62
N ARG A 181 3.13 -26.72 -14.49
CA ARG A 181 3.15 -27.35 -13.18
C ARG A 181 1.73 -27.62 -12.68
N LEU A 182 0.82 -26.66 -12.87
CA LEU A 182 -0.59 -26.83 -12.54
C LEU A 182 -1.23 -27.93 -13.40
N GLU A 183 -0.88 -28.03 -14.69
CA GLU A 183 -1.33 -29.12 -15.55
C GLU A 183 -0.81 -30.48 -15.05
N ALA A 184 0.46 -30.59 -14.67
CA ALA A 184 1.02 -31.82 -14.13
C ALA A 184 0.34 -32.22 -12.81
N ILE A 185 0.10 -31.27 -11.91
CA ILE A 185 -0.56 -31.53 -10.63
C ILE A 185 -2.02 -31.92 -10.85
N SER A 186 -2.80 -31.21 -11.67
CA SER A 186 -4.19 -31.53 -11.95
C SER A 186 -4.35 -32.90 -12.60
N ASN A 187 -3.44 -33.29 -13.51
CA ASN A 187 -3.41 -34.62 -14.10
C ASN A 187 -3.10 -35.70 -13.05
N SER A 188 -2.17 -35.45 -12.12
CA SER A 188 -1.83 -36.41 -11.07
C SER A 188 -2.97 -36.63 -10.08
N LEU A 189 -3.76 -35.60 -9.81
CA LEU A 189 -4.90 -35.63 -8.91
C LEU A 189 -6.18 -36.15 -9.60
N ASN A 190 -6.23 -36.19 -10.92
CA ASN A 190 -7.44 -36.41 -11.72
C ASN A 190 -8.59 -35.50 -11.30
N HIS A 191 -8.28 -34.22 -11.03
CA HIS A 191 -9.21 -33.24 -10.49
C HIS A 191 -9.14 -31.91 -11.23
N ASP A 192 -10.31 -31.33 -11.47
CA ASP A 192 -10.42 -30.00 -12.10
C ASP A 192 -9.84 -28.94 -11.17
N LEU A 193 -8.93 -28.12 -11.71
CA LEU A 193 -8.38 -26.93 -11.04
C LEU A 193 -8.86 -25.68 -11.73
N GLU A 194 -9.56 -24.84 -11.02
CA GLU A 194 -9.96 -23.50 -11.48
C GLU A 194 -8.79 -22.55 -11.34
N ILE A 195 -8.46 -21.87 -12.44
CA ILE A 195 -7.35 -20.93 -12.51
C ILE A 195 -7.80 -19.57 -13.05
N MET A 196 -7.06 -18.54 -12.66
CA MET A 196 -7.09 -17.23 -13.33
C MET A 196 -5.78 -17.00 -14.05
N ILE A 197 -5.79 -16.18 -15.10
CA ILE A 197 -4.58 -15.76 -15.81
C ILE A 197 -4.31 -14.30 -15.51
N ARG A 198 -3.07 -13.98 -15.14
CA ARG A 198 -2.59 -12.60 -15.12
C ARG A 198 -2.03 -12.22 -16.47
N PHE A 199 -2.45 -11.08 -17.00
CA PHE A 199 -1.89 -10.51 -18.21
C PHE A 199 -1.54 -9.04 -18.03
N THR A 200 -0.63 -8.55 -18.87
CA THR A 200 -0.20 -7.16 -18.92
C THR A 200 -0.99 -6.44 -20.02
N PRO A 201 -1.85 -5.47 -19.66
CA PRO A 201 -2.78 -4.85 -20.63
C PRO A 201 -2.11 -3.81 -21.55
N GLY A 202 -0.85 -3.42 -21.30
CA GLY A 202 -0.15 -2.41 -22.09
C GLY A 202 -0.60 -0.96 -21.79
N ILE A 203 -1.13 -0.73 -20.61
CA ILE A 203 -1.57 0.61 -20.17
C ILE A 203 -0.41 1.32 -19.48
N GLU A 204 -0.11 2.55 -19.91
CA GLU A 204 0.87 3.41 -19.26
C GLU A 204 0.19 4.31 -18.21
N CYS A 205 0.76 4.34 -17.01
CA CYS A 205 0.33 5.22 -15.92
C CYS A 205 1.46 6.15 -15.54
N HIS A 206 1.15 7.41 -15.23
CA HIS A 206 2.11 8.39 -14.71
C HIS A 206 2.38 8.14 -13.23
N THR A 207 3.26 7.18 -12.93
CA THR A 207 3.66 6.81 -11.57
C THR A 207 5.14 6.46 -11.52
N HIS A 208 5.71 6.33 -10.32
CA HIS A 208 7.13 6.01 -10.15
C HIS A 208 7.50 4.70 -10.85
N GLU A 209 8.65 4.66 -11.54
CA GLU A 209 9.10 3.53 -12.38
C GLU A 209 9.02 2.16 -11.68
N TYR A 210 9.42 2.08 -10.40
CA TYR A 210 9.40 0.82 -9.61
C TYR A 210 8.01 0.32 -9.22
N ILE A 211 6.95 1.10 -9.45
CA ILE A 211 5.57 0.70 -9.09
C ILE A 211 4.63 0.60 -10.30
N ARG A 212 5.16 0.74 -11.52
CA ARG A 212 4.45 0.45 -12.78
C ARG A 212 4.42 -1.06 -13.00
N THR A 213 3.26 -1.60 -13.31
CA THR A 213 3.10 -3.03 -13.62
C THR A 213 2.25 -3.28 -14.86
N GLY A 214 1.64 -2.23 -15.42
CA GLY A 214 0.79 -2.30 -16.61
C GLY A 214 1.53 -2.14 -17.93
N SER A 215 2.81 -1.72 -17.92
CA SER A 215 3.62 -1.54 -19.12
C SER A 215 4.07 -2.88 -19.71
N PHE A 216 4.41 -2.90 -21.00
CA PHE A 216 4.93 -4.10 -21.68
C PHE A 216 6.22 -4.64 -21.03
N ASP A 217 7.06 -3.78 -20.47
CA ASP A 217 8.26 -4.17 -19.71
C ASP A 217 7.90 -4.39 -18.23
N SER A 218 7.32 -5.55 -17.94
CA SER A 218 6.97 -5.99 -16.59
C SER A 218 7.38 -7.45 -16.40
N LYS A 219 7.89 -7.78 -15.21
CA LYS A 219 8.21 -9.16 -14.83
C LYS A 219 6.98 -10.03 -14.59
N PHE A 220 5.77 -9.47 -14.62
CA PHE A 220 4.53 -10.12 -14.25
C PHE A 220 3.61 -10.31 -15.45
N GLY A 221 2.96 -11.47 -15.46
CA GLY A 221 1.86 -11.77 -16.35
C GLY A 221 2.27 -12.04 -17.81
N PHE A 222 1.32 -12.48 -18.59
CA PHE A 222 1.50 -12.71 -20.03
C PHE A 222 1.25 -11.42 -20.82
N GLY A 223 2.03 -11.19 -21.88
CA GLY A 223 1.70 -10.16 -22.86
C GLY A 223 0.35 -10.42 -23.53
N ILE A 224 -0.41 -9.38 -23.82
CA ILE A 224 -1.75 -9.50 -24.41
C ILE A 224 -1.73 -10.24 -25.76
N GLU A 225 -0.65 -10.10 -26.54
CA GLU A 225 -0.42 -10.77 -27.82
C GLU A 225 -0.27 -12.29 -27.68
N TYR A 226 0.17 -12.78 -26.51
CA TYR A 226 0.37 -14.20 -26.23
C TYR A 226 -0.92 -14.91 -25.80
N LEU A 227 -1.95 -14.20 -25.39
CA LEU A 227 -3.16 -14.77 -24.79
C LEU A 227 -3.87 -15.79 -25.68
N LYS A 228 -3.90 -15.59 -27.01
CA LYS A 228 -4.52 -16.55 -27.95
C LYS A 228 -3.82 -17.90 -27.93
N ILE A 229 -2.48 -17.89 -27.86
CA ILE A 229 -1.68 -19.12 -27.74
C ILE A 229 -1.98 -19.79 -26.40
N LEU A 230 -2.04 -19.02 -25.34
CA LEU A 230 -2.34 -19.48 -23.98
C LEU A 230 -3.72 -20.11 -23.88
N PHE A 231 -4.75 -19.46 -24.40
CA PHE A 231 -6.11 -20.01 -24.46
C PHE A 231 -6.15 -21.35 -25.23
N THR A 232 -5.45 -21.43 -26.36
CA THR A 232 -5.34 -22.68 -27.12
C THR A 232 -4.62 -23.77 -26.32
N LYS A 233 -3.58 -23.43 -25.51
CA LYS A 233 -2.90 -24.40 -24.65
C LYS A 233 -3.84 -24.94 -23.58
N ILE A 234 -4.54 -24.04 -22.86
CA ILE A 234 -5.45 -24.42 -21.78
C ILE A 234 -6.64 -25.23 -22.30
N SER A 235 -7.21 -24.91 -23.45
CA SER A 235 -8.33 -25.69 -24.04
C SER A 235 -7.97 -27.13 -24.35
N LYS A 236 -6.68 -27.46 -24.48
CA LYS A 236 -6.18 -28.84 -24.71
C LYS A 236 -5.91 -29.60 -23.41
N THR A 237 -5.91 -28.93 -22.26
CA THR A 237 -5.71 -29.60 -20.97
C THR A 237 -7.01 -30.26 -20.51
N LYS A 238 -6.92 -31.38 -19.81
CA LYS A 238 -8.08 -32.13 -19.35
C LYS A 238 -8.72 -31.49 -18.11
N TYR A 239 -7.90 -31.03 -17.18
CA TYR A 239 -8.34 -30.66 -15.83
C TYR A 239 -8.12 -29.19 -15.47
N LEU A 240 -7.45 -28.38 -16.31
CA LEU A 240 -7.38 -26.95 -16.05
C LEU A 240 -8.60 -26.22 -16.59
N LYS A 241 -9.27 -25.46 -15.76
CA LYS A 241 -10.44 -24.66 -16.08
C LYS A 241 -10.12 -23.18 -15.91
N LEU A 242 -10.02 -22.47 -17.03
CA LEU A 242 -9.83 -21.01 -16.97
C LEU A 242 -11.16 -20.36 -16.59
N LYS A 243 -11.22 -19.83 -15.37
CA LYS A 243 -12.40 -19.17 -14.82
C LYS A 243 -12.29 -17.66 -14.72
N GLY A 244 -11.07 -17.13 -14.67
CA GLY A 244 -10.90 -15.70 -14.45
C GLY A 244 -9.70 -15.09 -15.15
N LEU A 245 -9.77 -13.77 -15.26
CA LEU A 245 -8.69 -12.92 -15.76
C LEU A 245 -8.27 -11.92 -14.69
N HIS A 246 -6.98 -11.64 -14.64
CA HIS A 246 -6.41 -10.65 -13.72
C HIS A 246 -5.50 -9.69 -14.49
N ALA A 247 -5.58 -8.40 -14.16
CA ALA A 247 -4.61 -7.40 -14.57
C ALA A 247 -4.38 -6.39 -13.45
N HIS A 248 -3.17 -5.82 -13.38
CA HIS A 248 -2.82 -4.77 -12.42
C HIS A 248 -1.89 -3.77 -13.11
N ILE A 249 -2.25 -2.49 -13.08
CA ILE A 249 -1.60 -1.45 -13.89
C ILE A 249 -0.58 -0.59 -13.12
N GLY A 250 -0.55 -0.68 -11.81
CA GLY A 250 0.41 0.07 -11.00
C GLY A 250 -0.07 0.39 -9.60
N SER A 251 0.64 1.29 -8.92
CA SER A 251 0.34 1.69 -7.55
C SER A 251 0.54 3.19 -7.37
N GLN A 252 -0.17 3.82 -6.44
CA GLN A 252 -0.18 5.27 -6.20
C GLN A 252 -0.61 6.05 -7.46
N ILE A 253 -1.67 5.59 -8.11
CA ILE A 253 -2.24 6.19 -9.31
C ILE A 253 -3.34 7.15 -8.90
N PHE A 254 -3.29 8.38 -9.45
CA PHE A 254 -4.27 9.43 -9.20
C PHE A 254 -5.23 9.65 -10.37
N GLU A 255 -4.82 9.26 -11.58
CA GLU A 255 -5.64 9.36 -12.77
C GLU A 255 -6.66 8.23 -12.84
N LEU A 256 -7.89 8.54 -13.24
CA LEU A 256 -8.97 7.56 -13.40
C LEU A 256 -9.02 6.93 -14.80
N GLU A 257 -8.51 7.63 -15.84
CA GLU A 257 -8.50 7.17 -17.21
C GLU A 257 -7.86 5.78 -17.42
N PRO A 258 -6.66 5.51 -16.90
CA PRO A 258 -6.04 4.18 -17.04
C PRO A 258 -6.92 3.05 -16.49
N HIS A 259 -7.67 3.32 -15.44
CA HIS A 259 -8.60 2.37 -14.84
C HIS A 259 -9.89 2.19 -15.67
N ASN A 260 -10.37 3.24 -16.32
CA ASN A 260 -11.48 3.15 -17.26
C ASN A 260 -11.09 2.28 -18.48
N ASP A 261 -9.94 2.51 -19.07
CA ASP A 261 -9.44 1.76 -20.23
C ASP A 261 -9.21 0.29 -19.91
N LEU A 262 -8.73 -0.01 -18.69
CA LEU A 262 -8.54 -1.37 -18.21
C LEU A 262 -9.82 -2.20 -18.31
N GLY A 263 -10.97 -1.66 -17.87
CA GLY A 263 -12.25 -2.38 -17.91
C GLY A 263 -12.64 -2.79 -19.35
N GLU A 264 -12.49 -1.90 -20.32
CA GLU A 264 -12.77 -2.19 -21.72
C GLU A 264 -11.82 -3.27 -22.30
N ILE A 265 -10.51 -3.15 -21.99
CA ILE A 265 -9.51 -4.13 -22.45
C ILE A 265 -9.81 -5.51 -21.87
N MET A 266 -10.11 -5.60 -20.58
CA MET A 266 -10.38 -6.87 -19.92
C MET A 266 -11.62 -7.56 -20.49
N VAL A 267 -12.69 -6.82 -20.77
CA VAL A 267 -13.91 -7.37 -21.42
C VAL A 267 -13.62 -7.84 -22.85
N LYS A 268 -12.75 -7.14 -23.59
CA LYS A 268 -12.30 -7.60 -24.91
C LYS A 268 -11.54 -8.94 -24.81
N VAL A 269 -10.71 -9.12 -23.78
CA VAL A 269 -9.99 -10.37 -23.52
C VAL A 269 -10.97 -11.50 -23.15
N ILE A 270 -12.08 -11.21 -22.42
CA ILE A 270 -13.15 -12.20 -22.19
C ILE A 270 -13.73 -12.69 -23.51
N LEU A 271 -14.04 -11.79 -24.45
CA LEU A 271 -14.56 -12.15 -25.77
C LEU A 271 -13.57 -13.02 -26.57
N ASP A 272 -12.30 -12.72 -26.48
CA ASP A 272 -11.27 -13.53 -27.11
C ASP A 272 -11.17 -14.91 -26.46
N ALA A 273 -11.17 -15.02 -25.14
CA ALA A 273 -11.18 -16.31 -24.43
C ALA A 273 -12.38 -17.18 -24.82
N LYS A 274 -13.57 -16.57 -24.98
CA LYS A 274 -14.80 -17.25 -25.40
C LYS A 274 -14.68 -17.92 -26.79
N LYS A 275 -13.92 -17.32 -27.73
CA LYS A 275 -13.65 -17.92 -29.06
C LYS A 275 -12.87 -19.22 -28.98
N PHE A 276 -12.14 -19.46 -27.90
CA PHE A 276 -11.37 -20.68 -27.62
C PHE A 276 -12.09 -21.65 -26.66
N GLY A 277 -13.38 -21.40 -26.37
CA GLY A 277 -14.23 -22.26 -25.54
C GLY A 277 -14.10 -22.04 -24.04
N HIS A 278 -13.46 -20.93 -23.59
CA HIS A 278 -13.37 -20.60 -22.18
C HIS A 278 -14.55 -19.71 -21.76
N ASN A 279 -15.16 -20.06 -20.61
CA ASN A 279 -16.19 -19.26 -19.95
C ASN A 279 -15.56 -18.51 -18.79
N ILE A 280 -15.32 -17.21 -18.94
CA ILE A 280 -14.73 -16.35 -17.92
C ILE A 280 -15.84 -15.84 -17.01
N GLU A 281 -15.80 -16.23 -15.75
CA GLU A 281 -16.80 -15.92 -14.72
C GLU A 281 -16.30 -14.86 -13.73
N GLU A 282 -15.01 -14.58 -13.72
CA GLU A 282 -14.34 -13.71 -12.76
C GLU A 282 -13.38 -12.72 -13.43
N LEU A 283 -13.44 -11.48 -13.00
CA LEU A 283 -12.63 -10.40 -13.54
C LEU A 283 -11.97 -9.63 -12.39
N ASN A 284 -10.67 -9.78 -12.24
CA ASN A 284 -9.89 -9.09 -11.20
C ASN A 284 -9.07 -7.95 -11.83
N VAL A 285 -9.44 -6.74 -11.51
CA VAL A 285 -8.84 -5.52 -12.06
C VAL A 285 -7.62 -5.03 -11.27
N GLY A 286 -7.17 -5.80 -10.27
CA GLY A 286 -6.08 -5.41 -9.39
C GLY A 286 -6.42 -4.23 -8.50
N GLY A 287 -5.39 -3.55 -8.05
CA GLY A 287 -5.52 -2.32 -7.26
C GLY A 287 -4.97 -1.10 -7.99
N GLY A 288 -4.35 -0.20 -7.25
CA GLY A 288 -3.62 0.93 -7.82
C GLY A 288 -4.01 2.28 -7.23
N LEU A 289 -5.20 2.43 -6.66
CA LEU A 289 -5.65 3.69 -6.06
C LEU A 289 -4.63 4.25 -5.07
N GLY A 290 -4.24 5.50 -5.31
CA GLY A 290 -3.32 6.24 -4.47
C GLY A 290 -3.95 6.77 -3.19
N ILE A 291 -3.10 7.28 -2.32
CA ILE A 291 -3.48 7.96 -1.08
C ILE A 291 -2.79 9.32 -0.96
N LYS A 292 -3.29 10.13 -0.07
CA LYS A 292 -2.69 11.42 0.28
C LYS A 292 -1.61 11.22 1.36
N TYR A 293 -0.33 11.32 0.98
CA TYR A 293 0.81 11.31 1.91
C TYR A 293 1.19 12.72 2.38
N THR A 294 1.02 13.70 1.49
CA THR A 294 1.37 15.11 1.69
C THR A 294 0.24 16.02 1.23
N GLU A 295 0.28 17.28 1.58
CA GLU A 295 -0.74 18.25 1.18
C GLU A 295 -0.84 18.45 -0.34
N SER A 296 0.23 18.19 -1.08
CA SER A 296 0.27 18.29 -2.54
C SER A 296 -0.41 17.13 -3.27
N ASP A 297 -0.69 16.02 -2.56
CA ASP A 297 -1.34 14.86 -3.16
C ASP A 297 -2.86 15.05 -3.21
N ASP A 298 -3.48 14.70 -4.34
CA ASP A 298 -4.93 14.74 -4.53
C ASP A 298 -5.44 13.47 -5.22
N PRO A 299 -5.50 12.34 -4.50
CA PRO A 299 -6.03 11.09 -5.03
C PRO A 299 -7.55 11.19 -5.22
N PRO A 300 -8.13 10.47 -6.22
CA PRO A 300 -9.57 10.28 -6.27
C PRO A 300 -10.04 9.50 -5.04
N SER A 301 -11.32 9.66 -4.71
CA SER A 301 -11.96 8.90 -3.64
C SER A 301 -12.13 7.42 -4.02
N ILE A 302 -12.32 6.56 -3.02
CA ILE A 302 -12.66 5.14 -3.23
C ILE A 302 -13.93 5.02 -4.08
N ASP A 303 -14.95 5.85 -3.80
CA ASP A 303 -16.22 5.85 -4.56
C ASP A 303 -16.00 6.18 -6.04
N GLU A 304 -15.22 7.22 -6.35
CA GLU A 304 -14.90 7.62 -7.74
C GLU A 304 -14.12 6.54 -8.48
N TRP A 305 -13.13 5.95 -7.83
CA TRP A 305 -12.31 4.90 -8.41
C TRP A 305 -13.15 3.64 -8.73
N VAL A 306 -13.94 3.15 -7.77
CA VAL A 306 -14.81 1.98 -7.95
C VAL A 306 -15.88 2.27 -8.99
N LYS A 307 -16.49 3.47 -8.97
CA LYS A 307 -17.46 3.90 -9.98
C LYS A 307 -16.89 3.84 -11.39
N THR A 308 -15.67 4.34 -11.57
CA THR A 308 -15.00 4.38 -12.89
C THR A 308 -14.80 2.98 -13.44
N ILE A 309 -14.21 2.07 -12.67
CA ILE A 309 -13.96 0.68 -13.08
C ILE A 309 -15.29 -0.06 -13.32
N SER A 310 -16.22 0.02 -12.38
CA SER A 310 -17.50 -0.66 -12.47
C SER A 310 -18.25 -0.23 -13.73
N ASN A 311 -18.36 1.08 -13.99
CA ASN A 311 -19.04 1.60 -15.16
C ASN A 311 -18.35 1.19 -16.48
N SER A 312 -17.01 1.14 -16.50
CA SER A 312 -16.28 0.69 -17.69
C SER A 312 -16.60 -0.77 -18.01
N VAL A 313 -16.52 -1.66 -17.02
CA VAL A 313 -16.85 -3.08 -17.20
C VAL A 313 -18.32 -3.27 -17.59
N VAL A 314 -19.25 -2.59 -16.90
CA VAL A 314 -20.69 -2.67 -17.18
C VAL A 314 -21.01 -2.27 -18.62
N LYS A 315 -20.52 -1.10 -19.06
CA LYS A 315 -20.74 -0.61 -20.43
C LYS A 315 -20.16 -1.56 -21.47
N ALA A 316 -18.94 -2.08 -21.24
CA ALA A 316 -18.30 -3.00 -22.14
C ALA A 316 -19.03 -4.35 -22.21
N CYS A 317 -19.53 -4.90 -21.11
CA CYS A 317 -20.33 -6.12 -21.07
C CYS A 317 -21.68 -5.91 -21.81
N GLN A 318 -22.40 -4.82 -21.52
CA GLN A 318 -23.67 -4.51 -22.18
C GLN A 318 -23.53 -4.36 -23.70
N LYS A 319 -22.49 -3.62 -24.16
CA LYS A 319 -22.19 -3.44 -25.58
C LYS A 319 -21.95 -4.76 -26.31
N ASN A 320 -21.48 -5.79 -25.62
CA ASN A 320 -21.12 -7.07 -26.19
C ASN A 320 -22.08 -8.21 -25.81
N ASN A 321 -23.19 -7.92 -25.17
CA ASN A 321 -24.18 -8.90 -24.71
C ASN A 321 -23.54 -10.01 -23.85
N LEU A 322 -22.71 -9.63 -22.91
CA LEU A 322 -22.06 -10.53 -21.93
C LEU A 322 -22.76 -10.42 -20.58
N ASP A 323 -22.87 -11.54 -19.90
CA ASP A 323 -23.22 -11.56 -18.49
C ASP A 323 -22.13 -10.85 -17.68
N PHE A 324 -22.50 -10.26 -16.54
CA PHE A 324 -21.56 -9.58 -15.67
C PHE A 324 -20.73 -10.62 -14.91
N PRO A 325 -19.39 -10.68 -15.13
CA PRO A 325 -18.52 -11.54 -14.31
C PRO A 325 -18.48 -11.07 -12.86
N THR A 326 -18.06 -11.90 -11.93
CA THR A 326 -17.74 -11.45 -10.58
C THR A 326 -16.59 -10.45 -10.65
N LEU A 327 -16.86 -9.17 -10.30
CA LEU A 327 -15.85 -8.12 -10.32
C LEU A 327 -15.04 -8.13 -9.02
N MET A 328 -13.73 -8.28 -9.16
CA MET A 328 -12.77 -8.24 -8.05
C MET A 328 -11.84 -7.05 -8.20
N CYS A 329 -11.42 -6.47 -7.09
CA CYS A 329 -10.35 -5.48 -7.04
C CYS A 329 -9.43 -5.77 -5.84
N GLU A 330 -8.16 -5.29 -5.90
CA GLU A 330 -7.12 -5.62 -4.92
C GLU A 330 -6.57 -4.35 -4.21
N PRO A 331 -7.39 -3.64 -3.43
CA PRO A 331 -6.89 -2.53 -2.64
C PRO A 331 -5.96 -3.01 -1.51
N GLY A 332 -4.82 -2.36 -1.36
CA GLY A 332 -3.90 -2.59 -0.25
C GLY A 332 -3.58 -1.27 0.43
N ARG A 333 -2.78 -0.43 -0.27
CA ARG A 333 -2.36 0.89 0.22
C ARG A 333 -3.54 1.73 0.72
N SER A 334 -4.59 1.86 -0.07
CA SER A 334 -5.77 2.69 0.24
C SER A 334 -6.62 2.17 1.39
N ILE A 335 -6.43 0.93 1.82
CA ILE A 335 -7.06 0.40 3.04
C ILE A 335 -6.24 0.74 4.28
N VAL A 336 -4.92 0.47 4.26
CA VAL A 336 -4.15 0.42 5.50
C VAL A 336 -3.21 1.60 5.71
N SER A 337 -2.82 2.32 4.64
CA SER A 337 -1.75 3.32 4.77
C SER A 337 -2.13 4.47 5.70
N THR A 338 -3.27 5.13 5.44
CA THR A 338 -3.76 6.27 6.23
C THR A 338 -4.14 5.87 7.66
N ALA A 339 -4.55 4.62 7.87
CA ALA A 339 -4.85 4.10 9.20
C ALA A 339 -3.60 3.97 10.10
N GLY A 340 -2.41 3.96 9.51
CA GLY A 340 -1.17 3.72 10.24
C GLY A 340 -0.33 4.96 10.44
N ILE A 341 0.20 5.08 11.65
CA ILE A 341 1.21 6.08 12.03
C ILE A 341 2.42 5.40 12.68
N THR A 342 3.58 6.06 12.61
CA THR A 342 4.79 5.61 13.30
C THR A 342 5.29 6.71 14.24
N ILE A 343 5.54 6.35 15.48
CA ILE A 343 6.04 7.28 16.49
C ILE A 343 7.53 7.01 16.73
N TYR A 344 8.30 8.08 16.68
CA TYR A 344 9.73 8.09 16.95
C TYR A 344 10.06 9.04 18.09
N LYS A 345 11.08 8.71 18.88
CA LYS A 345 11.65 9.60 19.90
C LYS A 345 12.90 10.30 19.35
N ILE A 346 12.96 11.62 19.51
CA ILE A 346 14.13 12.42 19.16
C ILE A 346 15.25 12.13 20.15
N GLY A 347 16.41 11.80 19.59
CA GLY A 347 17.66 11.61 20.34
C GLY A 347 18.60 12.80 20.18
N ALA A 348 19.65 12.62 19.38
CA ALA A 348 20.72 13.60 19.20
C ALA A 348 20.39 14.67 18.16
N PHE A 349 20.93 15.86 18.37
CA PHE A 349 20.96 16.95 17.41
C PHE A 349 22.39 17.12 16.88
N LYS A 350 22.53 17.36 15.59
CA LYS A 350 23.80 17.72 14.96
C LYS A 350 23.61 18.88 14.03
N GLU A 351 24.07 20.06 14.45
CA GLU A 351 24.08 21.24 13.61
C GLU A 351 25.34 21.25 12.71
N ILE A 352 25.13 21.55 11.43
CA ILE A 352 26.18 21.89 10.48
C ILE A 352 25.94 23.34 10.08
N PRO A 353 26.74 24.28 10.61
CA PRO A 353 26.50 25.71 10.45
C PRO A 353 26.32 26.11 8.99
N GLY A 354 25.26 26.86 8.69
CA GLY A 354 24.93 27.32 7.34
C GLY A 354 24.42 26.27 6.35
N ILE A 355 24.33 25.00 6.77
CA ILE A 355 23.88 23.91 5.90
C ILE A 355 22.57 23.29 6.40
N ARG A 356 22.57 22.64 7.59
CA ARG A 356 21.37 21.99 8.15
C ARG A 356 21.55 21.54 9.60
N THR A 357 20.41 21.29 10.23
CA THR A 357 20.39 20.59 11.53
C THR A 357 19.79 19.19 11.36
N TYR A 358 20.54 18.15 11.72
CA TYR A 358 20.04 16.79 11.80
C TYR A 358 19.36 16.56 13.14
N LEU A 359 18.21 15.89 13.09
CA LEU A 359 17.56 15.25 14.24
C LEU A 359 17.69 13.74 14.06
N SER A 360 18.37 13.06 14.99
CA SER A 360 18.40 11.60 15.01
C SER A 360 17.22 11.06 15.79
N VAL A 361 16.55 10.02 15.25
CA VAL A 361 15.46 9.33 15.91
C VAL A 361 15.83 7.89 16.24
N ASP A 362 15.08 7.25 17.11
CA ASP A 362 15.32 5.90 17.62
C ASP A 362 14.93 4.76 16.66
N GLY A 363 14.40 5.08 15.48
CA GLY A 363 14.12 4.16 14.36
C GLY A 363 14.88 4.56 13.10
N GLY A 364 14.33 4.24 11.93
CA GLY A 364 14.88 4.63 10.63
C GLY A 364 14.53 3.68 9.50
N MET A 365 15.48 3.45 8.58
CA MET A 365 15.23 2.68 7.35
C MET A 365 14.82 1.22 7.58
N SER A 366 15.08 0.62 8.74
CA SER A 366 14.66 -0.75 9.02
C SER A 366 13.18 -0.88 9.37
N ASP A 367 12.54 0.19 9.82
CA ASP A 367 11.11 0.24 10.16
C ASP A 367 10.30 1.15 9.22
N ASN A 368 10.95 2.10 8.53
CA ASN A 368 10.38 2.88 7.44
C ASN A 368 11.35 2.92 6.23
N PRO A 369 11.40 1.86 5.42
CA PRO A 369 12.35 1.75 4.31
C PRO A 369 12.00 2.60 3.09
N ARG A 370 10.76 3.11 2.99
CA ARG A 370 10.26 3.72 1.77
C ARG A 370 10.91 5.05 1.38
N PRO A 371 11.35 5.94 2.30
CA PRO A 371 12.11 7.13 1.91
C PRO A 371 13.39 6.80 1.15
N ILE A 372 14.13 5.77 1.56
CA ILE A 372 15.37 5.35 0.88
C ILE A 372 15.09 4.52 -0.38
N THR A 373 14.08 3.65 -0.37
CA THR A 373 13.81 2.71 -1.47
C THR A 373 13.05 3.37 -2.62
N TYR A 374 12.07 4.23 -2.32
CA TYR A 374 11.15 4.83 -3.29
C TYR A 374 11.16 6.35 -3.28
N GLN A 375 12.04 6.98 -2.52
CA GLN A 375 12.07 8.44 -2.31
C GLN A 375 10.71 8.99 -1.86
N SER A 376 9.97 8.18 -1.10
CA SER A 376 8.62 8.53 -0.64
C SER A 376 8.66 9.68 0.35
N ASN A 377 7.78 10.66 0.15
CA ASN A 377 7.55 11.74 1.09
C ASN A 377 6.41 11.38 2.05
N TYR A 378 6.49 11.89 3.25
CA TYR A 378 5.48 11.73 4.31
C TYR A 378 5.19 13.07 4.96
N SER A 379 4.06 13.16 5.67
CA SER A 379 3.78 14.25 6.60
C SER A 379 4.10 13.81 8.02
N ALA A 380 4.60 14.73 8.83
CA ALA A 380 4.88 14.46 10.24
C ALA A 380 4.65 15.71 11.09
N CYS A 381 4.47 15.53 12.41
CA CYS A 381 4.40 16.61 13.39
C CYS A 381 5.00 16.19 14.73
N LEU A 382 5.23 17.16 15.62
CA LEU A 382 5.52 16.88 17.03
C LEU A 382 4.23 16.49 17.74
N VAL A 383 4.28 15.44 18.55
CA VAL A 383 3.13 14.95 19.33
C VAL A 383 2.65 15.99 20.36
N SER A 384 3.60 16.70 20.99
CA SER A 384 3.32 17.72 22.03
C SER A 384 2.86 19.07 21.48
N ASN A 385 3.05 19.32 20.15
CA ASN A 385 2.66 20.58 19.51
C ASN A 385 2.33 20.37 18.04
N PRO A 386 1.27 19.59 17.75
CA PRO A 386 0.97 19.11 16.40
C PRO A 386 0.46 20.20 15.44
N HIS A 387 0.02 21.34 15.95
CA HIS A 387 -0.50 22.47 15.14
C HIS A 387 0.53 23.53 14.80
N ASN A 388 1.73 23.47 15.35
CA ASN A 388 2.74 24.49 15.11
C ASN A 388 3.58 24.18 13.87
N PHE A 389 3.06 24.59 12.71
CA PHE A 389 3.73 24.55 11.40
C PHE A 389 4.35 25.89 11.00
N ASN A 390 4.24 26.91 11.86
CA ASN A 390 4.81 28.23 11.61
C ASN A 390 6.26 28.38 12.12
N SER A 391 6.89 27.27 12.46
CA SER A 391 8.30 27.28 12.86
C SER A 391 9.18 27.63 11.66
N LYS A 392 10.17 28.48 11.91
CA LYS A 392 11.24 28.77 10.93
C LYS A 392 12.32 27.69 10.93
N ASN A 393 12.22 26.71 11.81
CA ASN A 393 13.25 25.69 12.00
C ASN A 393 13.03 24.54 11.03
N LYS A 394 14.03 24.34 10.18
CA LYS A 394 14.08 23.24 9.22
C LYS A 394 15.07 22.19 9.71
N TYR A 395 14.62 20.96 9.67
CA TYR A 395 15.40 19.81 10.13
C TYR A 395 15.51 18.74 9.05
N THR A 396 16.61 17.98 9.11
CA THR A 396 16.76 16.70 8.43
C THR A 396 16.57 15.60 9.46
N ILE A 397 15.55 14.74 9.32
CA ILE A 397 15.34 13.62 10.25
C ILE A 397 16.10 12.43 9.74
N ALA A 398 17.08 11.98 10.52
CA ALA A 398 17.91 10.81 10.25
C ALA A 398 17.56 9.67 11.22
N GLY A 399 17.61 8.45 10.74
CA GLY A 399 17.50 7.27 11.58
C GLY A 399 18.80 6.98 12.33
N LYS A 400 18.79 5.89 13.10
CA LYS A 400 19.90 5.47 13.96
C LYS A 400 20.87 4.46 13.33
N HIS A 401 20.63 4.08 12.07
CA HIS A 401 21.44 3.08 11.40
C HIS A 401 22.80 3.64 10.98
N CYS A 402 23.81 2.78 10.97
CA CYS A 402 25.14 3.11 10.45
C CYS A 402 25.13 3.09 8.91
N GLU A 403 24.29 3.96 8.31
CA GLU A 403 24.05 4.08 6.88
C GLU A 403 23.76 5.54 6.51
N SER A 404 24.54 6.09 5.60
CA SER A 404 24.42 7.51 5.18
C SER A 404 23.06 7.84 4.55
N GLY A 405 22.41 6.85 3.93
CA GLY A 405 21.09 6.99 3.31
C GLY A 405 19.92 6.89 4.28
N ASP A 406 20.16 6.63 5.57
CA ASP A 406 19.10 6.52 6.59
C ASP A 406 18.55 7.90 6.96
N VAL A 407 17.83 8.50 6.02
CA VAL A 407 17.20 9.81 6.14
C VAL A 407 15.70 9.65 5.86
N LEU A 408 14.89 9.85 6.90
CA LEU A 408 13.42 9.78 6.80
C LEU A 408 12.84 11.03 6.14
N PHE A 409 13.40 12.21 6.48
CA PHE A 409 13.00 13.49 5.89
C PHE A 409 14.26 14.29 5.53
N LYS A 410 14.42 14.64 4.25
CA LYS A 410 15.53 15.49 3.80
C LYS A 410 15.41 16.92 4.33
N GLU A 411 14.19 17.42 4.39
CA GLU A 411 13.83 18.72 4.96
C GLU A 411 12.39 18.64 5.49
N ILE A 412 12.19 19.06 6.74
CA ILE A 412 10.87 19.20 7.34
C ILE A 412 10.85 20.42 8.26
N GLU A 413 9.76 21.19 8.22
CA GLU A 413 9.51 22.27 9.17
C GLU A 413 8.79 21.71 10.41
N LEU A 414 9.38 21.87 11.59
CA LEU A 414 8.81 21.47 12.87
C LEU A 414 8.87 22.64 13.86
N ALA A 415 8.01 22.61 14.87
CA ALA A 415 8.14 23.47 16.04
C ALA A 415 9.51 23.25 16.72
N ASP A 416 9.88 24.17 17.62
CA ASP A 416 11.05 23.99 18.46
C ASP A 416 10.94 22.67 19.22
N CYS A 417 11.91 21.82 19.07
CA CYS A 417 11.94 20.48 19.65
C CYS A 417 13.26 20.23 20.39
N LYS A 418 13.21 19.26 21.28
CA LYS A 418 14.35 18.84 22.12
C LYS A 418 14.47 17.32 22.18
N THR A 419 15.58 16.86 22.69
CA THR A 419 15.79 15.44 23.01
C THR A 419 14.69 14.92 23.91
N GLY A 420 14.12 13.77 23.54
CA GLY A 420 13.00 13.14 24.24
C GLY A 420 11.61 13.47 23.67
N ASP A 421 11.48 14.51 22.85
CA ASP A 421 10.22 14.81 22.16
C ASP A 421 9.85 13.70 21.16
N LEU A 422 8.57 13.56 20.88
CA LEU A 422 8.04 12.53 20.00
C LEU A 422 7.63 13.13 18.64
N ILE A 423 8.04 12.47 17.56
CA ILE A 423 7.61 12.75 16.19
C ILE A 423 6.61 11.68 15.77
N CYS A 424 5.45 12.12 15.27
CA CYS A 424 4.45 11.28 14.61
C CYS A 424 4.61 11.40 13.09
N VAL A 425 4.85 10.28 12.40
CA VAL A 425 4.87 10.16 10.94
C VAL A 425 3.57 9.51 10.50
N PHE A 426 2.81 10.17 9.61
CA PHE A 426 1.51 9.72 9.13
C PHE A 426 1.61 8.87 7.85
N GLY A 427 0.56 8.07 7.57
CA GLY A 427 0.46 7.30 6.35
C GLY A 427 1.39 6.08 6.28
N THR A 428 1.87 5.60 7.43
CA THR A 428 2.86 4.53 7.51
C THR A 428 2.28 3.11 7.61
N GLY A 429 0.96 2.95 7.52
CA GLY A 429 0.29 1.64 7.66
C GLY A 429 0.66 0.63 6.56
N ALA A 430 0.99 1.09 5.35
CA ALA A 430 1.32 0.23 4.21
C ALA A 430 2.82 0.21 3.91
N TYR A 431 3.35 -0.99 3.65
CA TYR A 431 4.73 -1.25 3.17
C TYR A 431 5.85 -0.80 4.11
N ASN A 432 5.56 -0.49 5.36
CA ASN A 432 6.56 -0.20 6.38
C ASN A 432 6.80 -1.44 7.23
N ASN A 433 5.82 -1.89 8.00
CA ASN A 433 5.93 -3.10 8.80
C ASN A 433 6.28 -4.34 7.95
N SER A 434 5.55 -4.57 6.83
CA SER A 434 5.77 -5.73 5.96
C SER A 434 7.12 -5.72 5.21
N MET A 435 7.73 -4.56 5.01
CA MET A 435 9.07 -4.42 4.41
C MET A 435 10.16 -4.18 5.46
N SER A 436 9.84 -4.22 6.75
CA SER A 436 10.79 -4.00 7.82
C SER A 436 11.92 -5.04 7.82
N SER A 437 13.09 -4.64 8.29
CA SER A 437 14.27 -5.49 8.36
C SER A 437 14.95 -5.40 9.72
N ASN A 438 15.96 -6.23 9.93
CA ASN A 438 16.83 -6.16 11.11
C ASN A 438 18.22 -5.64 10.76
N TYR A 439 18.30 -4.68 9.82
CA TYR A 439 19.58 -4.05 9.48
C TYR A 439 20.25 -3.47 10.73
N ASN A 440 21.57 -3.61 10.83
CA ASN A 440 22.39 -3.36 12.04
C ASN A 440 21.92 -4.14 13.29
N ARG A 441 21.18 -5.26 13.15
CA ARG A 441 20.60 -6.02 14.26
C ARG A 441 19.68 -5.18 15.16
N ILE A 442 18.98 -4.21 14.58
CA ILE A 442 17.97 -3.42 15.28
C ILE A 442 16.65 -4.20 15.33
N PRO A 443 16.05 -4.39 16.52
CA PRO A 443 14.77 -5.06 16.68
C PRO A 443 13.63 -4.33 15.96
N ARG A 444 12.72 -5.10 15.35
CA ARG A 444 11.48 -4.52 14.80
C ARG A 444 10.61 -3.94 15.90
N PRO A 445 9.96 -2.78 15.65
CA PRO A 445 9.04 -2.14 16.58
C PRO A 445 7.85 -3.03 16.95
N ALA A 446 7.22 -2.74 18.08
CA ALA A 446 5.87 -3.23 18.35
C ALA A 446 4.87 -2.58 17.40
N ALA A 447 3.76 -3.29 17.12
CA ALA A 447 2.57 -2.72 16.49
C ALA A 447 1.36 -2.88 17.40
N ILE A 448 0.58 -1.82 17.54
CA ILE A 448 -0.64 -1.80 18.35
C ILE A 448 -1.84 -1.36 17.50
N LEU A 449 -3.01 -1.83 17.88
CA LEU A 449 -4.30 -1.37 17.41
C LEU A 449 -4.88 -0.41 18.44
N VAL A 450 -5.53 0.66 17.98
CA VAL A 450 -6.26 1.61 18.83
C VAL A 450 -7.70 1.78 18.35
N CYS A 451 -8.64 1.79 19.31
CA CYS A 451 -10.06 2.02 19.08
C CYS A 451 -10.73 2.48 20.38
N ASP A 452 -11.54 3.53 20.33
CA ASP A 452 -12.40 4.00 21.42
C ASP A 452 -11.70 4.12 22.80
N GLY A 453 -10.43 4.56 22.80
CA GLY A 453 -9.63 4.74 24.02
C GLY A 453 -8.90 3.46 24.48
N GLU A 454 -9.10 2.34 23.81
CA GLU A 454 -8.42 1.08 24.09
C GLU A 454 -7.23 0.88 23.15
N ALA A 455 -6.18 0.20 23.63
CA ALA A 455 -4.99 -0.12 22.86
C ALA A 455 -4.52 -1.56 23.13
N GLU A 456 -4.36 -2.33 22.05
CA GLU A 456 -3.99 -3.75 22.09
C GLU A 456 -2.76 -4.04 21.21
N ILE A 457 -1.89 -4.93 21.68
CA ILE A 457 -0.72 -5.37 20.90
C ILE A 457 -1.19 -6.33 19.80
N ILE A 458 -0.88 -6.00 18.53
CA ILE A 458 -1.08 -6.86 17.36
C ILE A 458 0.22 -7.51 16.87
N GLN A 459 1.37 -6.91 17.23
CA GLN A 459 2.71 -7.47 17.00
C GLN A 459 3.63 -7.06 18.15
N LYS A 460 4.26 -8.04 18.80
CA LYS A 460 5.23 -7.79 19.87
C LYS A 460 6.51 -7.17 19.29
N ARG A 461 7.16 -6.28 20.07
CA ARG A 461 8.52 -5.82 19.80
C ARG A 461 9.47 -7.01 19.84
N GLU A 462 10.39 -7.08 18.88
CA GLU A 462 11.49 -8.05 18.94
C GLU A 462 12.44 -7.69 20.08
N SER A 463 12.98 -8.72 20.73
CA SER A 463 14.10 -8.59 21.66
C SER A 463 15.42 -8.82 20.93
N PRO A 464 16.58 -8.40 21.48
CA PRO A 464 17.87 -8.76 20.91
C PRO A 464 18.10 -10.27 20.78
N PHE A 465 17.48 -11.09 21.63
CA PHE A 465 17.56 -12.56 21.55
C PHE A 465 16.80 -13.12 20.33
N ASP A 466 15.72 -12.47 19.89
CA ASP A 466 15.00 -12.88 18.68
C ASP A 466 15.87 -12.74 17.44
N LEU A 467 16.85 -11.81 17.47
CA LEU A 467 17.72 -11.53 16.32
C LEU A 467 18.80 -12.59 16.10
N ILE A 468 19.13 -13.35 17.14
CA ILE A 468 20.19 -14.37 17.08
C ILE A 468 19.61 -15.81 17.13
N ARG A 469 18.30 -15.97 17.25
CA ARG A 469 17.64 -17.28 17.45
C ARG A 469 17.90 -18.31 16.36
N TYR A 470 18.24 -17.87 15.16
CA TYR A 470 18.55 -18.73 14.01
C TYR A 470 20.04 -18.76 13.67
N ASP A 471 20.90 -18.04 14.40
CA ASP A 471 22.33 -18.11 14.19
C ASP A 471 22.87 -19.39 14.80
N VAL A 472 23.74 -20.07 14.06
CA VAL A 472 24.35 -21.32 14.46
C VAL A 472 25.88 -21.17 14.39
N LEU A 473 26.56 -21.48 15.48
CA LEU A 473 28.01 -21.60 15.48
C LEU A 473 28.39 -22.99 14.92
N PRO A 474 29.18 -23.09 13.85
CA PRO A 474 29.64 -24.37 13.32
C PRO A 474 30.43 -25.16 14.36
N ASP A 475 30.25 -26.50 14.42
CA ASP A 475 30.84 -27.37 15.46
C ASP A 475 32.35 -27.17 15.64
N ARG A 476 33.09 -26.95 14.53
CA ARG A 476 34.56 -26.71 14.57
C ARG A 476 34.96 -25.44 15.34
N PHE A 477 34.02 -24.54 15.64
CA PHE A 477 34.27 -23.32 16.42
C PHE A 477 33.75 -23.42 17.85
N ILE A 478 33.03 -24.49 18.18
CA ILE A 478 32.59 -24.77 19.53
C ILE A 478 33.81 -25.31 20.26
N LYS A 479 34.40 -24.48 21.13
CA LYS A 479 35.54 -24.93 21.96
C LYS A 479 35.03 -26.10 22.81
N GLN A 480 35.72 -27.26 22.73
CA GLN A 480 35.58 -28.31 23.72
C GLN A 480 36.15 -27.73 25.04
N ASN A 481 35.27 -27.37 25.95
CA ASN A 481 35.65 -27.00 27.31
C ASN A 481 35.79 -28.29 28.10
#